data_2ef5fa73bd7a40b27551c9f47746ec6a
#
_entry.id   2ef5fa73bd7a40b27551c9f47746ec6a
#
_cell.length_a   1.000
_cell.length_b   1.000
_cell.length_c   1.000
_cell.angle_alpha   90.00
_cell.angle_beta   90.00
_cell.angle_gamma   90.00
#
_symmetry.space_group_name_H-M   'P 1'
#
loop_
_entity.id
_entity.type
_entity.pdbx_description
1 polymer ?
#
loop_
_entity_poly.entity_id
_entity_poly.type
_entity_poly.pdbx_seq_one_letter_code
_entity_poly.pdbx_strand_id
1 'polypeptide(L)'
;MDRPEWTADPDLASRRVGGSVVWANDELFAERENLIKPEQPEFRPWSFGHKGQIYDGWETRRRREPGIDQAIVRLGLPGVVTGVVVDTAFFTGNYPPFASVEAVAVDGYPSPGELSALDWTTLVPKSALKGDSENPFQVSSSRRWTHVRLSIHPDGGVARFRVHGRPVADPRLLDLGSFDLAALEHGARVTGASNMFYSSPNNLISPGFASVMGEGWETARRRDDGNDWVEIALAGEGVPRLAELDTSHFKGNAPGWASLSGSLDGETWFEVLPRTRLQPDTRHRFPLEQPRELSHLRLDIYPDGGMARLRLYGGLTERGRSEFTERFRAAQSG
;
A
#
# COMPACT_ATOMS: atom_id res chain seq x y z
N MET A 1 11.71 15.49 10.98
CA MET A 1 11.68 15.91 9.56
C MET A 1 10.33 15.55 9.01
N ASP A 2 9.68 16.44 8.29
CA ASP A 2 8.44 16.11 7.61
C ASP A 2 8.72 15.03 6.58
N ARG A 3 7.89 13.98 6.57
CA ARG A 3 8.00 12.91 5.58
C ARG A 3 7.70 13.48 4.18
N PRO A 4 8.45 13.06 3.14
CA PRO A 4 8.15 13.48 1.77
C PRO A 4 6.70 13.17 1.37
N GLU A 5 6.07 14.05 0.58
CA GLU A 5 4.66 13.93 0.17
C GLU A 5 4.33 12.58 -0.49
N TRP A 6 5.25 12.04 -1.30
CA TRP A 6 5.06 10.75 -1.96
C TRP A 6 4.97 9.56 -1.00
N THR A 7 5.35 9.70 0.28
CA THR A 7 5.15 8.63 1.29
C THR A 7 3.68 8.45 1.68
N ALA A 8 2.78 9.34 1.24
CA ALA A 8 1.34 9.17 1.35
C ALA A 8 0.79 8.14 0.34
N ASP A 9 1.50 7.88 -0.77
CA ASP A 9 1.18 6.80 -1.70
C ASP A 9 1.28 5.44 -0.97
N PRO A 10 0.46 4.44 -1.36
CA PRO A 10 0.49 3.12 -0.76
C PRO A 10 1.84 2.42 -0.92
N ASP A 11 2.23 1.59 0.05
CA ASP A 11 3.39 0.71 -0.03
C ASP A 11 3.06 -0.53 -0.87
N LEU A 12 3.50 -0.53 -2.12
CA LEU A 12 3.26 -1.59 -3.11
C LEU A 12 3.93 -2.92 -2.76
N ALA A 13 4.98 -2.89 -1.92
CA ALA A 13 5.75 -4.05 -1.51
C ALA A 13 5.21 -4.71 -0.24
N SER A 14 4.35 -4.04 0.51
CA SER A 14 3.86 -4.52 1.81
C SER A 14 3.25 -5.92 1.73
N ARG A 15 3.52 -6.76 2.74
CA ARG A 15 2.85 -8.06 2.90
C ARG A 15 1.33 -7.92 2.94
N ARG A 16 0.81 -6.82 3.48
CA ARG A 16 -0.62 -6.54 3.59
C ARG A 16 -1.33 -6.52 2.23
N VAL A 17 -0.65 -6.05 1.19
CA VAL A 17 -1.18 -5.99 -0.18
C VAL A 17 -0.70 -7.16 -1.05
N GLY A 18 -0.09 -8.18 -0.46
CA GLY A 18 0.35 -9.39 -1.16
C GLY A 18 1.80 -9.35 -1.66
N GLY A 19 2.62 -8.42 -1.17
CA GLY A 19 4.05 -8.38 -1.44
C GLY A 19 4.77 -9.64 -0.92
N SER A 20 5.90 -9.99 -1.54
CA SER A 20 6.64 -11.20 -1.23
C SER A 20 8.13 -11.02 -1.49
N VAL A 21 8.99 -11.38 -0.54
CA VAL A 21 10.45 -11.43 -0.76
C VAL A 21 10.79 -12.76 -1.40
N VAL A 22 10.86 -12.77 -2.73
CA VAL A 22 11.01 -14.02 -3.51
C VAL A 22 12.42 -14.62 -3.44
N TRP A 23 13.41 -13.80 -3.08
CA TRP A 23 14.79 -14.24 -2.95
C TRP A 23 15.63 -13.27 -2.12
N ALA A 24 16.61 -13.80 -1.41
CA ALA A 24 17.75 -13.07 -0.86
C ALA A 24 18.98 -13.99 -0.92
N ASN A 25 20.17 -13.42 -1.12
CA ASN A 25 21.39 -14.22 -1.16
C ASN A 25 21.91 -14.60 0.23
N ASP A 26 21.55 -13.86 1.27
CA ASP A 26 21.85 -14.17 2.67
C ASP A 26 20.74 -13.64 3.59
N GLU A 27 20.46 -14.37 4.66
CA GLU A 27 19.52 -14.01 5.73
C GLU A 27 19.93 -14.72 7.05
N LEU A 28 21.24 -14.84 7.26
CA LEU A 28 21.74 -15.66 8.36
C LEU A 28 21.27 -15.16 9.71
N PHE A 29 21.34 -13.85 9.97
CA PHE A 29 21.02 -13.29 11.30
C PHE A 29 19.54 -12.97 11.45
N ALA A 30 18.90 -12.44 10.40
CA ALA A 30 17.47 -12.15 10.44
C ALA A 30 16.82 -12.31 9.06
N GLU A 31 15.58 -12.82 9.08
CA GLU A 31 14.85 -13.27 7.90
C GLU A 31 14.47 -12.11 6.96
N ARG A 32 14.61 -12.34 5.65
CA ARG A 32 14.27 -11.39 4.58
C ARG A 32 12.82 -10.94 4.59
N GLU A 33 11.90 -11.78 5.08
CA GLU A 33 10.46 -11.48 5.13
C GLU A 33 10.15 -10.26 6.03
N ASN A 34 11.04 -9.93 6.96
CA ASN A 34 10.88 -8.75 7.80
C ASN A 34 10.93 -7.43 7.01
N LEU A 35 11.58 -7.41 5.82
CA LEU A 35 11.66 -6.23 4.96
C LEU A 35 10.29 -5.62 4.61
N ILE A 36 9.28 -6.47 4.44
CA ILE A 36 7.96 -6.06 3.92
C ILE A 36 6.83 -6.19 4.94
N LYS A 37 7.16 -6.42 6.21
CA LYS A 37 6.16 -6.38 7.29
C LYS A 37 5.47 -5.02 7.31
N PRO A 38 4.13 -4.96 7.42
CA PRO A 38 3.42 -3.68 7.48
C PRO A 38 3.69 -2.89 8.77
N GLU A 39 3.95 -3.59 9.87
CA GLU A 39 4.19 -3.01 11.18
C GLU A 39 5.51 -2.24 11.23
N GLN A 40 5.58 -1.22 12.08
CA GLN A 40 6.83 -0.54 12.40
C GLN A 40 7.82 -1.52 13.02
N PRO A 41 9.14 -1.33 12.80
CA PRO A 41 10.15 -2.16 13.44
C PRO A 41 10.06 -2.06 14.96
N GLU A 42 10.28 -3.19 15.65
CA GLU A 42 10.32 -3.25 17.10
C GLU A 42 11.73 -3.61 17.58
N PHE A 43 12.21 -2.91 18.59
CA PHE A 43 13.42 -3.32 19.32
C PHE A 43 13.04 -4.11 20.56
N ARG A 44 13.51 -5.37 20.62
CA ARG A 44 13.34 -6.25 21.78
C ARG A 44 14.68 -6.46 22.44
N PRO A 45 15.06 -5.60 23.42
CA PRO A 45 16.35 -5.73 24.09
C PRO A 45 16.45 -7.08 24.80
N TRP A 46 17.66 -7.62 24.87
CA TRP A 46 17.98 -8.89 25.55
C TRP A 46 17.26 -10.13 25.00
N SER A 47 16.73 -10.05 23.77
CA SER A 47 16.16 -11.21 23.08
C SER A 47 17.23 -11.88 22.22
N PHE A 48 17.62 -13.10 22.58
CA PHE A 48 18.66 -13.85 21.89
C PHE A 48 18.11 -15.19 21.38
N GLY A 49 18.50 -15.55 20.17
CA GLY A 49 18.28 -16.86 19.56
C GLY A 49 19.61 -17.58 19.36
N HIS A 50 19.58 -18.73 18.73
CA HIS A 50 20.79 -19.52 18.41
C HIS A 50 21.74 -18.82 17.42
N LYS A 51 21.28 -17.77 16.73
CA LYS A 51 22.06 -16.96 15.79
C LYS A 51 22.58 -15.65 16.40
N GLY A 52 22.30 -15.36 17.65
CA GLY A 52 22.67 -14.12 18.35
C GLY A 52 21.46 -13.30 18.77
N GLN A 53 21.63 -11.99 18.89
CA GLN A 53 20.53 -11.07 19.20
C GLN A 53 19.49 -11.06 18.08
N ILE A 54 18.20 -11.06 18.45
CA ILE A 54 17.09 -11.03 17.48
C ILE A 54 16.81 -9.58 17.10
N TYR A 55 16.92 -9.26 15.82
CA TYR A 55 16.52 -8.00 15.22
C TYR A 55 15.26 -8.16 14.39
N ASP A 56 14.37 -7.17 14.43
CA ASP A 56 13.18 -7.11 13.59
C ASP A 56 13.49 -6.41 12.27
N GLY A 57 14.21 -7.13 11.41
CA GLY A 57 14.66 -6.69 10.10
C GLY A 57 15.27 -7.84 9.31
N TRP A 58 15.76 -7.55 8.12
CA TRP A 58 16.62 -8.44 7.36
C TRP A 58 18.06 -8.15 7.69
N GLU A 59 18.83 -9.16 8.11
CA GLU A 59 20.23 -8.99 8.46
C GLU A 59 21.07 -10.11 7.89
N THR A 60 22.10 -9.74 7.12
CA THR A 60 23.02 -10.63 6.47
C THR A 60 24.27 -10.84 7.32
N ARG A 61 25.03 -11.92 7.03
CA ARG A 61 26.34 -12.15 7.64
C ARG A 61 27.32 -11.07 7.20
N ARG A 62 28.29 -10.77 8.06
CA ARG A 62 29.40 -9.88 7.70
C ARG A 62 30.23 -10.52 6.59
N ARG A 63 30.27 -9.89 5.43
CA ARG A 63 31.06 -10.35 4.28
C ARG A 63 32.56 -10.32 4.60
N ARG A 64 33.26 -11.35 4.17
CA ARG A 64 34.73 -11.44 4.28
C ARG A 64 35.40 -11.34 2.92
N GLU A 65 34.62 -11.37 1.86
CA GLU A 65 35.03 -11.26 0.47
C GLU A 65 34.30 -10.09 -0.20
N PRO A 66 34.90 -9.49 -1.27
CA PRO A 66 34.20 -8.46 -2.03
C PRO A 66 32.86 -8.94 -2.56
N GLY A 67 31.86 -8.07 -2.52
CA GLY A 67 30.50 -8.38 -3.01
C GLY A 67 29.47 -7.48 -2.34
N ILE A 68 28.22 -7.80 -2.64
CA ILE A 68 27.03 -7.10 -2.11
C ILE A 68 25.98 -8.11 -1.71
N ASP A 69 25.09 -7.74 -0.81
CA ASP A 69 23.95 -8.55 -0.48
C ASP A 69 22.69 -7.97 -1.09
N GLN A 70 21.78 -8.85 -1.52
CA GLN A 70 20.61 -8.50 -2.30
C GLN A 70 19.37 -9.24 -1.86
N ALA A 71 18.23 -8.56 -1.94
CA ALA A 71 16.92 -9.17 -1.82
C ALA A 71 16.03 -8.73 -2.99
N ILE A 72 15.23 -9.66 -3.52
CA ILE A 72 14.25 -9.40 -4.58
C ILE A 72 12.86 -9.46 -3.97
N VAL A 73 12.11 -8.38 -4.13
CA VAL A 73 10.73 -8.25 -3.66
C VAL A 73 9.80 -8.21 -4.87
N ARG A 74 8.85 -9.13 -4.92
CA ARG A 74 7.70 -9.05 -5.82
C ARG A 74 6.69 -8.09 -5.20
N LEU A 75 6.30 -7.07 -5.96
CA LEU A 75 5.28 -6.13 -5.55
C LEU A 75 3.91 -6.84 -5.45
N GLY A 76 3.20 -6.64 -4.35
CA GLY A 76 1.83 -7.12 -4.20
C GLY A 76 0.89 -6.38 -5.14
N LEU A 77 1.15 -5.09 -5.33
CA LEU A 77 0.47 -4.22 -6.29
C LEU A 77 1.46 -3.73 -7.33
N PRO A 78 1.52 -4.34 -8.52
CA PRO A 78 2.32 -3.80 -9.61
C PRO A 78 1.90 -2.37 -9.95
N GLY A 79 2.87 -1.47 -10.11
CA GLY A 79 2.54 -0.04 -10.28
C GLY A 79 3.73 0.83 -10.61
N VAL A 80 3.46 2.13 -10.70
CA VAL A 80 4.47 3.18 -10.89
C VAL A 80 5.01 3.57 -9.53
N VAL A 81 6.32 3.41 -9.34
CA VAL A 81 7.03 3.74 -8.08
C VAL A 81 7.32 5.22 -8.04
N THR A 82 6.91 5.89 -6.96
CA THR A 82 7.14 7.32 -6.69
C THR A 82 8.27 7.57 -5.70
N GLY A 83 8.58 6.57 -4.88
CA GLY A 83 9.70 6.62 -3.96
C GLY A 83 9.90 5.33 -3.18
N VAL A 84 11.06 5.20 -2.55
CA VAL A 84 11.38 4.07 -1.68
C VAL A 84 11.96 4.58 -0.36
N VAL A 85 11.73 3.81 0.70
CA VAL A 85 12.34 4.06 2.01
C VAL A 85 13.14 2.82 2.40
N VAL A 86 14.43 3.00 2.66
CA VAL A 86 15.28 1.99 3.29
C VAL A 86 15.39 2.35 4.77
N ASP A 87 14.64 1.65 5.60
CA ASP A 87 14.59 1.89 7.04
C ASP A 87 15.63 1.03 7.75
N THR A 88 16.53 1.67 8.47
CA THR A 88 17.59 1.04 9.27
C THR A 88 17.34 1.16 10.77
N ALA A 89 16.08 1.38 11.18
CA ALA A 89 15.72 1.51 12.59
C ALA A 89 16.33 0.38 13.45
N PHE A 90 16.95 0.78 14.56
CA PHE A 90 17.65 -0.09 15.51
C PHE A 90 18.96 -0.73 15.00
N PHE A 91 19.32 -0.57 13.74
CA PHE A 91 20.62 -0.96 13.21
C PHE A 91 21.61 0.21 13.33
N THR A 92 22.26 0.35 14.48
CA THR A 92 23.14 1.49 14.80
C THR A 92 24.57 1.31 14.34
N GLY A 93 25.10 0.07 14.41
CA GLY A 93 26.49 -0.25 14.06
C GLY A 93 26.65 -1.28 12.96
N ASN A 94 25.57 -1.90 12.55
CA ASN A 94 25.50 -3.01 11.59
C ASN A 94 24.56 -2.69 10.40
N TYR A 95 24.19 -1.43 10.21
CA TYR A 95 23.49 -1.00 9.00
C TYR A 95 24.44 -0.95 7.79
N PRO A 96 23.96 -1.18 6.57
CA PRO A 96 24.79 -1.04 5.37
C PRO A 96 25.09 0.44 5.10
N PRO A 97 26.36 0.81 4.81
CA PRO A 97 26.71 2.22 4.54
C PRO A 97 26.10 2.77 3.27
N PHE A 98 25.72 1.91 2.30
CA PHE A 98 25.08 2.29 1.06
C PHE A 98 24.03 1.27 0.64
N ALA A 99 23.01 1.74 -0.08
CA ALA A 99 22.08 0.88 -0.81
C ALA A 99 21.84 1.38 -2.24
N SER A 100 21.35 0.49 -3.10
CA SER A 100 20.79 0.81 -4.42
C SER A 100 19.52 0.03 -4.65
N VAL A 101 18.63 0.56 -5.49
CA VAL A 101 17.37 -0.09 -5.83
C VAL A 101 17.21 -0.15 -7.34
N GLU A 102 16.86 -1.32 -7.83
CA GLU A 102 16.56 -1.57 -9.24
C GLU A 102 15.18 -2.18 -9.36
N ALA A 103 14.57 -2.08 -10.53
CA ALA A 103 13.26 -2.65 -10.80
C ALA A 103 13.21 -3.36 -12.14
N VAL A 104 12.26 -4.30 -12.27
CA VAL A 104 11.95 -4.99 -13.51
C VAL A 104 10.45 -5.19 -13.67
N ALA A 105 9.97 -5.08 -14.89
CA ALA A 105 8.60 -5.40 -15.27
C ALA A 105 8.60 -6.73 -16.04
N VAL A 106 7.92 -7.73 -15.48
CA VAL A 106 7.84 -9.07 -16.08
C VAL A 106 6.45 -9.66 -15.81
N ASP A 107 5.87 -10.28 -16.83
CA ASP A 107 4.60 -10.99 -16.70
C ASP A 107 4.78 -12.37 -16.06
N GLY A 108 3.73 -12.85 -15.40
CA GLY A 108 3.72 -14.17 -14.77
C GLY A 108 4.48 -14.23 -13.45
N TYR A 109 5.05 -15.40 -13.16
CA TYR A 109 5.67 -15.72 -11.88
C TYR A 109 7.06 -16.33 -12.08
N PRO A 110 8.05 -15.54 -12.56
CA PRO A 110 9.39 -16.05 -12.83
C PRO A 110 10.07 -16.52 -11.53
N SER A 111 10.87 -17.56 -11.66
CA SER A 111 11.75 -18.04 -10.60
C SER A 111 12.87 -17.02 -10.30
N PRO A 112 13.52 -17.09 -9.13
CA PRO A 112 14.69 -16.25 -8.84
C PRO A 112 15.81 -16.33 -9.87
N GLY A 113 16.04 -17.52 -10.47
CA GLY A 113 17.03 -17.71 -11.51
C GLY A 113 16.67 -16.97 -12.81
N GLU A 114 15.41 -17.02 -13.22
CA GLU A 114 14.92 -16.26 -14.38
C GLU A 114 14.99 -14.77 -14.12
N LEU A 115 14.61 -14.30 -12.92
CA LEU A 115 14.72 -12.89 -12.53
C LEU A 115 16.16 -12.38 -12.59
N SER A 116 17.14 -13.20 -12.18
CA SER A 116 18.55 -12.80 -12.18
C SER A 116 19.11 -12.58 -13.59
N ALA A 117 18.51 -13.19 -14.61
CA ALA A 117 18.92 -13.08 -16.01
C ALA A 117 18.29 -11.89 -16.75
N LEU A 118 17.37 -11.16 -16.11
CA LEU A 118 16.70 -10.01 -16.73
C LEU A 118 17.54 -8.73 -16.61
N ASP A 119 17.28 -7.80 -17.52
CA ASP A 119 17.85 -6.45 -17.46
C ASP A 119 17.06 -5.60 -16.44
N TRP A 120 17.73 -5.23 -15.36
CA TRP A 120 17.17 -4.43 -14.29
C TRP A 120 17.42 -2.93 -14.54
N THR A 121 16.39 -2.13 -14.33
CA THR A 121 16.46 -0.67 -14.43
C THR A 121 16.76 -0.05 -13.07
N THR A 122 17.78 0.79 -12.97
CA THR A 122 18.11 1.49 -11.74
C THR A 122 17.05 2.55 -11.41
N LEU A 123 16.42 2.42 -10.23
CA LEU A 123 15.52 3.42 -9.67
C LEU A 123 16.25 4.35 -8.70
N VAL A 124 17.12 3.80 -7.85
CA VAL A 124 17.96 4.54 -6.92
C VAL A 124 19.41 4.07 -7.13
N PRO A 125 20.31 4.95 -7.59
CA PRO A 125 21.73 4.61 -7.71
C PRO A 125 22.32 4.36 -6.32
N LYS A 126 23.51 3.77 -6.25
CA LYS A 126 24.21 3.54 -4.97
C LYS A 126 24.28 4.84 -4.16
N SER A 127 23.55 4.89 -3.05
CA SER A 127 23.34 6.06 -2.21
C SER A 127 23.68 5.74 -0.76
N ALA A 128 24.24 6.72 -0.05
CA ALA A 128 24.60 6.56 1.35
C ALA A 128 23.37 6.44 2.24
N LEU A 129 23.46 5.56 3.24
CA LEU A 129 22.46 5.38 4.29
C LEU A 129 22.95 5.95 5.62
N LYS A 130 22.04 6.32 6.47
CA LYS A 130 22.23 6.60 7.89
C LYS A 130 21.69 5.42 8.68
N GLY A 131 22.42 5.04 9.75
CA GLY A 131 21.92 4.04 10.70
C GLY A 131 20.80 4.60 11.57
N ASP A 132 19.98 3.68 12.11
CA ASP A 132 18.85 4.01 12.98
C ASP A 132 17.97 5.12 12.43
N SER A 133 17.60 5.02 11.14
CA SER A 133 16.92 6.09 10.41
C SER A 133 16.09 5.58 9.24
N GLU A 134 15.00 6.26 8.95
CA GLU A 134 14.35 6.16 7.65
C GLU A 134 15.20 6.91 6.59
N ASN A 135 15.55 6.23 5.50
CA ASN A 135 16.31 6.80 4.39
C ASN A 135 15.41 6.86 3.15
N PRO A 136 14.70 8.00 2.92
CA PRO A 136 13.79 8.17 1.79
C PRO A 136 14.55 8.55 0.52
N PHE A 137 14.15 7.96 -0.60
CA PHE A 137 14.66 8.24 -1.94
C PHE A 137 13.49 8.44 -2.91
N GLN A 138 13.39 9.62 -3.50
CA GLN A 138 12.41 9.90 -4.53
C GLN A 138 12.78 9.17 -5.82
N VAL A 139 11.78 8.62 -6.50
CA VAL A 139 11.92 7.93 -7.79
C VAL A 139 11.14 8.69 -8.86
N SER A 140 11.81 8.95 -9.99
CA SER A 140 11.20 9.54 -11.18
C SER A 140 11.05 8.45 -12.25
N SER A 141 9.94 7.74 -12.25
CA SER A 141 9.61 6.70 -13.22
C SER A 141 8.13 6.78 -13.55
N SER A 142 7.80 6.64 -14.83
CA SER A 142 6.41 6.49 -15.31
C SER A 142 6.05 5.03 -15.61
N ARG A 143 7.03 4.13 -15.55
CA ARG A 143 6.88 2.72 -15.89
C ARG A 143 6.24 1.92 -14.75
N ARG A 144 5.39 0.96 -15.13
CA ARG A 144 4.83 -0.04 -14.22
C ARG A 144 5.87 -1.12 -13.93
N TRP A 145 6.15 -1.34 -12.65
CA TRP A 145 7.08 -2.35 -12.17
C TRP A 145 6.34 -3.51 -11.49
N THR A 146 6.93 -4.69 -11.53
CA THR A 146 6.40 -5.90 -10.87
C THR A 146 7.32 -6.41 -9.77
N HIS A 147 8.63 -6.18 -9.91
CA HIS A 147 9.63 -6.59 -8.92
C HIS A 147 10.63 -5.46 -8.69
N VAL A 148 11.13 -5.39 -7.47
CA VAL A 148 12.23 -4.50 -7.09
C VAL A 148 13.35 -5.31 -6.44
N ARG A 149 14.59 -4.90 -6.64
CA ARG A 149 15.78 -5.49 -6.03
C ARG A 149 16.45 -4.45 -5.15
N LEU A 150 16.51 -4.73 -3.86
CA LEU A 150 17.31 -3.98 -2.92
C LEU A 150 18.71 -4.59 -2.88
N SER A 151 19.73 -3.77 -3.12
CA SER A 151 21.13 -4.14 -2.96
C SER A 151 21.74 -3.32 -1.83
N ILE A 152 22.33 -3.99 -0.85
CA ILE A 152 23.06 -3.36 0.25
C ILE A 152 24.56 -3.56 0.05
N HIS A 153 25.35 -2.56 0.39
CA HIS A 153 26.78 -2.52 0.08
C HIS A 153 27.62 -2.28 1.33
N PRO A 154 28.46 -3.24 1.77
CA PRO A 154 28.58 -4.61 1.26
C PRO A 154 27.56 -5.57 1.86
N ASP A 155 27.19 -5.39 3.13
CA ASP A 155 26.35 -6.22 3.99
C ASP A 155 25.72 -5.37 5.08
N GLY A 156 24.84 -5.96 5.90
CA GLY A 156 24.29 -5.31 7.10
C GLY A 156 22.83 -5.63 7.34
N GLY A 157 22.18 -4.78 8.16
CA GLY A 157 20.78 -4.91 8.56
C GLY A 157 19.91 -3.79 8.03
N VAL A 158 18.73 -4.15 7.56
CA VAL A 158 17.64 -3.25 7.11
C VAL A 158 16.36 -3.68 7.80
N ALA A 159 15.76 -2.76 8.57
CA ALA A 159 14.54 -3.05 9.33
C ALA A 159 13.34 -3.22 8.41
N ARG A 160 13.13 -2.26 7.50
CA ARG A 160 12.03 -2.31 6.52
C ARG A 160 12.47 -1.74 5.18
N PHE A 161 11.82 -2.23 4.14
CA PHE A 161 11.97 -1.71 2.78
C PHE A 161 10.57 -1.37 2.25
N ARG A 162 10.27 -0.07 2.09
CA ARG A 162 8.99 0.41 1.60
C ARG A 162 9.11 0.88 0.16
N VAL A 163 8.12 0.55 -0.66
CA VAL A 163 8.07 0.93 -2.07
C VAL A 163 6.75 1.65 -2.32
N HIS A 164 6.79 2.97 -2.19
CA HIS A 164 5.61 3.81 -2.38
C HIS A 164 5.31 4.06 -3.85
N GLY A 165 4.03 4.06 -4.21
CA GLY A 165 3.65 4.30 -5.59
C GLY A 165 2.18 4.12 -5.88
N ARG A 166 1.84 4.24 -7.16
CA ARG A 166 0.48 4.15 -7.68
C ARG A 166 0.25 2.81 -8.36
N PRO A 167 -0.68 1.98 -7.85
CA PRO A 167 -1.03 0.72 -8.50
C PRO A 167 -1.55 0.94 -9.92
N VAL A 168 -1.12 0.08 -10.83
CA VAL A 168 -1.61 0.03 -12.21
C VAL A 168 -2.01 -1.41 -12.51
N ALA A 169 -3.30 -1.69 -12.39
CA ALA A 169 -3.82 -3.05 -12.59
C ALA A 169 -3.89 -3.43 -14.07
N ASP A 170 -3.80 -4.72 -14.34
CA ASP A 170 -3.91 -5.29 -15.68
C ASP A 170 -5.38 -5.28 -16.13
N PRO A 171 -5.71 -4.66 -17.29
CA PRO A 171 -7.08 -4.62 -17.80
C PRO A 171 -7.72 -5.99 -18.02
N ARG A 172 -6.93 -7.02 -18.27
CA ARG A 172 -7.41 -8.40 -18.45
C ARG A 172 -8.12 -8.94 -17.21
N LEU A 173 -7.79 -8.43 -16.02
CA LEU A 173 -8.41 -8.83 -14.75
C LEU A 173 -9.77 -8.21 -14.51
N LEU A 174 -10.18 -7.21 -15.30
CA LEU A 174 -11.43 -6.45 -15.11
C LEU A 174 -12.64 -7.11 -15.76
N ASP A 175 -12.43 -8.04 -16.69
CA ASP A 175 -13.51 -8.70 -17.43
C ASP A 175 -14.10 -9.92 -16.70
N LEU A 176 -13.71 -10.13 -15.42
CA LEU A 176 -14.10 -11.29 -14.63
C LEU A 176 -15.46 -11.11 -13.88
N GLY A 177 -16.26 -10.11 -14.23
CA GLY A 177 -17.55 -9.84 -13.60
C GLY A 177 -17.60 -8.50 -12.86
N SER A 178 -18.43 -8.38 -11.82
CA SER A 178 -18.44 -7.19 -10.98
C SER A 178 -17.16 -7.09 -10.16
N PHE A 179 -16.55 -5.92 -10.15
CA PHE A 179 -15.36 -5.67 -9.35
C PHE A 179 -15.55 -4.47 -8.40
N ASP A 180 -14.65 -4.33 -7.47
CA ASP A 180 -14.64 -3.22 -6.52
C ASP A 180 -14.01 -1.99 -7.16
N LEU A 181 -14.84 -0.98 -7.45
CA LEU A 181 -14.44 0.31 -8.03
C LEU A 181 -13.52 1.10 -7.08
N ALA A 182 -13.64 0.88 -5.76
CA ALA A 182 -12.85 1.55 -4.74
C ALA A 182 -11.58 0.78 -4.37
N ALA A 183 -11.29 -0.38 -4.97
CA ALA A 183 -10.15 -1.19 -4.59
C ALA A 183 -8.82 -0.57 -4.98
N LEU A 184 -7.91 -0.52 -4.01
CA LEU A 184 -6.53 -0.09 -4.20
C LEU A 184 -5.82 -0.93 -5.29
N GLU A 185 -6.05 -2.23 -5.29
CA GLU A 185 -5.49 -3.18 -6.27
C GLU A 185 -5.96 -2.94 -7.70
N HIS A 186 -7.08 -2.25 -7.88
CA HIS A 186 -7.58 -1.82 -9.19
C HIS A 186 -7.11 -0.42 -9.58
N GLY A 187 -6.38 0.27 -8.70
CA GLY A 187 -5.85 1.62 -8.95
C GLY A 187 -6.69 2.75 -8.37
N ALA A 188 -7.67 2.45 -7.50
CA ALA A 188 -8.31 3.48 -6.69
C ALA A 188 -7.31 4.06 -5.70
N ARG A 189 -7.51 5.31 -5.30
CA ARG A 189 -6.62 6.01 -4.38
C ARG A 189 -7.39 7.00 -3.50
N VAL A 190 -6.96 7.16 -2.27
CA VAL A 190 -7.43 8.24 -1.40
C VAL A 190 -6.86 9.57 -1.93
N THR A 191 -7.72 10.56 -2.09
CA THR A 191 -7.36 11.92 -2.55
C THR A 191 -7.41 12.95 -1.44
N GLY A 192 -8.16 12.67 -0.38
CA GLY A 192 -8.27 13.54 0.79
C GLY A 192 -8.89 12.81 1.98
N ALA A 193 -8.59 13.30 3.17
CA ALA A 193 -9.22 12.85 4.41
C ALA A 193 -9.22 13.98 5.43
N SER A 194 -10.28 14.06 6.23
CA SER A 194 -10.39 15.04 7.32
C SER A 194 -9.38 14.78 8.43
N ASN A 195 -9.10 13.52 8.69
CA ASN A 195 -8.27 13.07 9.80
C ASN A 195 -7.69 11.68 9.54
N MET A 196 -6.44 11.46 9.93
CA MET A 196 -5.75 10.17 9.86
C MET A 196 -4.88 9.95 11.11
N PHE A 197 -5.41 10.27 12.26
CA PHE A 197 -4.64 10.35 13.51
C PHE A 197 -4.03 9.00 13.91
N TYR A 198 -4.81 7.91 13.91
CA TYR A 198 -4.34 6.59 14.32
C TYR A 198 -3.85 5.74 13.14
N SER A 199 -4.46 5.89 11.96
CA SER A 199 -4.13 5.04 10.82
C SER A 199 -4.49 5.67 9.48
N SER A 200 -3.83 5.19 8.43
CA SER A 200 -4.00 5.70 7.07
C SER A 200 -5.38 5.39 6.49
N PRO A 201 -6.05 6.35 5.82
CA PRO A 201 -7.28 6.10 5.10
C PRO A 201 -7.13 5.14 3.90
N ASN A 202 -5.92 4.92 3.38
CA ASN A 202 -5.64 3.89 2.37
C ASN A 202 -6.00 2.47 2.87
N ASN A 203 -6.04 2.27 4.18
CA ASN A 203 -6.46 1.00 4.77
C ASN A 203 -7.90 0.64 4.42
N LEU A 204 -8.79 1.63 4.25
CA LEU A 204 -10.19 1.40 3.85
C LEU A 204 -10.33 0.64 2.54
N ILE A 205 -9.46 0.94 1.59
CA ILE A 205 -9.52 0.41 0.22
C ILE A 205 -8.49 -0.70 -0.04
N SER A 206 -7.74 -1.11 0.99
CA SER A 206 -6.76 -2.20 0.90
C SER A 206 -7.42 -3.54 0.60
N PRO A 207 -6.73 -4.49 -0.09
CA PRO A 207 -7.26 -5.82 -0.40
C PRO A 207 -7.65 -6.61 0.85
N GLY A 208 -8.55 -7.58 0.66
CA GLY A 208 -8.97 -8.52 1.70
C GLY A 208 -9.70 -7.89 2.89
N PHE A 209 -9.89 -8.67 3.94
CA PHE A 209 -10.44 -8.24 5.21
C PHE A 209 -9.35 -7.73 6.15
N ALA A 210 -9.71 -6.84 7.07
CA ALA A 210 -8.83 -6.52 8.18
C ALA A 210 -8.76 -7.71 9.17
N SER A 211 -7.59 -7.96 9.72
CA SER A 211 -7.38 -8.98 10.76
C SER A 211 -7.44 -8.39 12.16
N VAL A 212 -7.14 -7.10 12.26
CA VAL A 212 -7.14 -6.32 13.51
C VAL A 212 -7.57 -4.88 13.24
N MET A 213 -7.95 -4.16 14.30
CA MET A 213 -8.38 -2.76 14.23
C MET A 213 -7.33 -1.83 13.54
N GLY A 214 -6.06 -2.00 13.82
CA GLY A 214 -4.97 -1.19 13.24
C GLY A 214 -4.81 -1.32 11.72
N GLU A 215 -5.49 -2.27 11.07
CA GLU A 215 -5.55 -2.40 9.61
C GLU A 215 -6.71 -1.64 8.96
N GLY A 216 -7.53 -0.94 9.74
CA GLY A 216 -8.57 -0.02 9.26
C GLY A 216 -8.10 1.43 9.26
N TRP A 217 -9.00 2.35 8.95
CA TRP A 217 -8.84 3.79 9.13
C TRP A 217 -9.50 4.20 10.44
N GLU A 218 -8.81 4.99 11.26
CA GLU A 218 -9.34 5.48 12.52
C GLU A 218 -8.93 6.93 12.75
N THR A 219 -9.93 7.75 13.10
CA THR A 219 -9.79 9.19 13.36
C THR A 219 -9.61 9.50 14.84
N ALA A 220 -9.10 10.68 15.14
CA ALA A 220 -9.14 11.22 16.48
C ALA A 220 -10.61 11.48 16.90
N ARG A 221 -10.88 11.36 18.20
CA ARG A 221 -12.21 11.66 18.73
C ARG A 221 -12.55 13.15 18.58
N ARG A 222 -13.62 13.44 17.84
CA ARG A 222 -14.14 14.80 17.67
C ARG A 222 -14.76 15.35 18.96
N ARG A 223 -14.70 16.68 19.11
CA ARG A 223 -15.27 17.42 20.23
C ARG A 223 -16.12 18.61 19.74
N ASP A 224 -16.42 18.64 18.46
CA ASP A 224 -17.28 19.61 17.77
C ASP A 224 -18.48 18.90 17.11
N ASP A 225 -19.35 19.66 16.46
CA ASP A 225 -20.56 19.16 15.77
C ASP A 225 -20.29 18.69 14.33
N GLY A 226 -19.02 18.62 13.91
CA GLY A 226 -18.62 18.16 12.58
C GLY A 226 -18.63 16.64 12.44
N ASN A 227 -18.15 16.19 11.29
CA ASN A 227 -17.96 14.78 10.98
C ASN A 227 -16.60 14.53 10.29
N ASP A 228 -16.15 13.29 10.28
CA ASP A 228 -14.95 12.91 9.55
C ASP A 228 -15.31 12.32 8.18
N TRP A 229 -14.38 12.44 7.24
CA TRP A 229 -14.60 12.04 5.86
C TRP A 229 -13.32 11.58 5.16
N VAL A 230 -13.50 10.80 4.11
CA VAL A 230 -12.46 10.38 3.16
C VAL A 230 -12.98 10.54 1.73
N GLU A 231 -12.14 11.07 0.84
CA GLU A 231 -12.38 11.14 -0.60
C GLU A 231 -11.48 10.17 -1.34
N ILE A 232 -12.06 9.50 -2.34
CA ILE A 232 -11.44 8.42 -3.10
C ILE A 232 -11.66 8.67 -4.58
N ALA A 233 -10.58 8.79 -5.35
CA ALA A 233 -10.65 8.62 -6.79
C ALA A 233 -10.76 7.12 -7.08
N LEU A 234 -11.80 6.73 -7.79
CA LEU A 234 -12.09 5.33 -8.11
C LEU A 234 -11.10 4.77 -9.15
N ALA A 235 -11.08 3.46 -9.29
CA ALA A 235 -10.27 2.77 -10.29
C ALA A 235 -10.54 3.27 -11.73
N GLY A 236 -11.74 3.77 -11.99
CA GLY A 236 -12.17 4.42 -13.20
C GLY A 236 -13.62 4.87 -13.06
N GLU A 237 -14.13 5.61 -14.05
CA GLU A 237 -15.54 5.94 -14.12
C GLU A 237 -16.37 4.65 -14.19
N GLY A 238 -17.35 4.52 -13.31
CA GLY A 238 -18.16 3.31 -13.19
C GLY A 238 -19.53 3.56 -12.60
N VAL A 239 -20.35 2.52 -12.63
CA VAL A 239 -21.71 2.50 -12.09
C VAL A 239 -21.75 1.52 -10.92
N PRO A 240 -21.73 2.00 -9.67
CA PRO A 240 -21.82 1.13 -8.50
C PRO A 240 -23.24 0.61 -8.30
N ARG A 241 -23.32 -0.61 -7.76
CA ARG A 241 -24.60 -1.29 -7.44
C ARG A 241 -24.71 -1.73 -5.99
N LEU A 242 -23.57 -1.89 -5.31
CA LEU A 242 -23.51 -2.33 -3.92
C LEU A 242 -22.39 -1.57 -3.21
N ALA A 243 -22.72 -0.94 -2.10
CA ALA A 243 -21.73 -0.43 -1.15
C ALA A 243 -21.57 -1.40 0.03
N GLU A 244 -20.34 -1.62 0.46
CA GLU A 244 -20.03 -2.37 1.66
C GLU A 244 -19.22 -1.48 2.62
N LEU A 245 -19.74 -1.29 3.82
CA LEU A 245 -19.13 -0.51 4.90
C LEU A 245 -18.86 -1.46 6.06
N ASP A 246 -17.58 -1.70 6.33
CA ASP A 246 -17.13 -2.69 7.31
C ASP A 246 -16.54 -2.02 8.53
N THR A 247 -17.14 -2.26 9.69
CA THR A 247 -16.69 -1.79 11.01
C THR A 247 -16.08 -2.93 11.84
N SER A 248 -15.73 -4.06 11.22
CA SER A 248 -15.11 -5.21 11.93
C SER A 248 -13.92 -4.75 12.77
N HIS A 249 -13.81 -5.30 13.97
CA HIS A 249 -12.82 -4.97 15.00
C HIS A 249 -13.02 -3.62 15.71
N PHE A 250 -13.83 -2.70 15.19
CA PHE A 250 -14.18 -1.44 15.85
C PHE A 250 -15.40 -1.63 16.74
N LYS A 251 -15.18 -1.99 18.01
CA LYS A 251 -16.24 -2.37 18.95
C LYS A 251 -16.78 -1.20 19.76
N GLY A 252 -15.88 -0.35 20.26
CA GLY A 252 -16.23 0.81 21.08
C GLY A 252 -16.03 2.17 20.40
N ASN A 253 -15.51 2.16 19.18
CA ASN A 253 -15.07 3.31 18.42
C ASN A 253 -15.52 3.26 16.93
N ALA A 254 -16.52 2.46 16.61
CA ALA A 254 -17.18 2.51 15.31
C ALA A 254 -18.03 3.78 15.19
N PRO A 255 -18.15 4.40 13.99
CA PRO A 255 -19.09 5.49 13.79
C PRO A 255 -20.53 4.99 13.90
N GLY A 256 -21.41 5.87 14.40
CA GLY A 256 -22.84 5.53 14.52
C GLY A 256 -23.58 5.56 13.20
N TRP A 257 -23.10 6.35 12.23
CA TRP A 257 -23.72 6.57 10.92
C TRP A 257 -22.66 6.82 9.86
N ALA A 258 -23.03 6.55 8.59
CA ALA A 258 -22.23 6.94 7.45
C ALA A 258 -23.13 7.35 6.28
N SER A 259 -22.59 8.12 5.33
CA SER A 259 -23.20 8.41 4.04
C SER A 259 -22.14 8.34 2.94
N LEU A 260 -22.60 8.12 1.70
CA LEU A 260 -21.75 8.15 0.51
C LEU A 260 -22.24 9.18 -0.47
N SER A 261 -21.34 10.00 -0.97
CA SER A 261 -21.57 10.92 -2.08
C SER A 261 -20.66 10.56 -3.25
N GLY A 262 -21.17 10.66 -4.48
CA GLY A 262 -20.45 10.41 -5.72
C GLY A 262 -20.23 11.67 -6.52
N SER A 263 -19.20 11.69 -7.36
CA SER A 263 -18.91 12.78 -8.28
C SER A 263 -18.25 12.27 -9.56
N LEU A 264 -18.46 12.99 -10.68
CA LEU A 264 -17.73 12.74 -11.94
C LEU A 264 -16.49 13.63 -12.08
N ASP A 265 -16.45 14.78 -11.41
CA ASP A 265 -15.41 15.81 -11.54
C ASP A 265 -14.60 16.03 -10.26
N GLY A 266 -15.03 15.43 -9.14
CA GLY A 266 -14.46 15.64 -7.81
C GLY A 266 -14.93 16.94 -7.14
N GLU A 267 -15.78 17.74 -7.78
CA GLU A 267 -16.25 19.04 -7.30
C GLU A 267 -17.76 19.05 -7.03
N THR A 268 -18.54 18.49 -7.95
CA THR A 268 -20.01 18.43 -7.88
C THR A 268 -20.47 17.08 -7.33
N TRP A 269 -20.98 17.08 -6.10
CA TRP A 269 -21.34 15.86 -5.37
C TRP A 269 -22.84 15.59 -5.39
N PHE A 270 -23.22 14.33 -5.51
CA PHE A 270 -24.60 13.84 -5.39
C PHE A 270 -24.67 12.65 -4.42
N GLU A 271 -25.82 12.44 -3.81
CA GLU A 271 -26.03 11.34 -2.88
C GLU A 271 -26.00 9.99 -3.60
N VAL A 272 -25.24 9.04 -3.02
CA VAL A 272 -25.16 7.63 -3.46
C VAL A 272 -25.76 6.70 -2.40
N LEU A 273 -25.49 6.95 -1.14
CA LEU A 273 -26.10 6.29 0.01
C LEU A 273 -26.46 7.37 1.02
N PRO A 274 -27.74 7.54 1.38
CA PRO A 274 -28.15 8.49 2.38
C PRO A 274 -27.54 8.14 3.75
N ARG A 275 -27.58 9.10 4.67
CA ARG A 275 -27.05 8.86 6.03
C ARG A 275 -27.74 7.67 6.67
N THR A 276 -26.97 6.58 6.80
CA THR A 276 -27.44 5.26 7.22
C THR A 276 -26.75 4.84 8.51
N ARG A 277 -27.48 4.19 9.41
CA ARG A 277 -26.96 3.71 10.67
C ARG A 277 -25.97 2.56 10.48
N LEU A 278 -24.86 2.62 11.22
CA LEU A 278 -23.89 1.53 11.33
C LEU A 278 -23.95 0.89 12.70
N GLN A 279 -23.51 -0.36 12.78
CA GLN A 279 -23.33 -1.13 14.01
C GLN A 279 -21.83 -1.36 14.22
N PRO A 280 -21.35 -1.43 15.46
CA PRO A 280 -19.99 -1.85 15.76
C PRO A 280 -19.70 -3.29 15.28
N ASP A 281 -18.46 -3.55 14.93
CA ASP A 281 -17.94 -4.90 14.62
C ASP A 281 -18.82 -5.66 13.59
N THR A 282 -19.27 -4.93 12.54
CA THR A 282 -20.26 -5.43 11.59
C THR A 282 -19.90 -5.06 10.17
N ARG A 283 -20.06 -6.01 9.27
CA ARG A 283 -19.97 -5.80 7.82
C ARG A 283 -21.35 -5.48 7.26
N HIS A 284 -21.56 -4.25 6.83
CA HIS A 284 -22.83 -3.77 6.27
C HIS A 284 -22.79 -3.84 4.75
N ARG A 285 -23.89 -4.23 4.12
CA ARG A 285 -24.03 -4.31 2.66
C ARG A 285 -25.31 -3.60 2.24
N PHE A 286 -25.16 -2.54 1.45
CA PHE A 286 -26.24 -1.68 0.99
C PHE A 286 -26.39 -1.76 -0.52
N PRO A 287 -27.42 -2.44 -1.07
CA PRO A 287 -27.79 -2.28 -2.47
C PRO A 287 -28.10 -0.81 -2.77
N LEU A 288 -27.58 -0.29 -3.88
CA LEU A 288 -27.78 1.11 -4.29
C LEU A 288 -28.99 1.20 -5.23
N GLU A 289 -30.02 1.93 -4.79
CA GLU A 289 -31.31 1.98 -5.49
C GLU A 289 -31.24 2.80 -6.79
N GLN A 290 -30.37 3.81 -6.84
CA GLN A 290 -30.21 4.71 -7.98
C GLN A 290 -28.76 4.70 -8.48
N PRO A 291 -28.33 3.64 -9.20
CA PRO A 291 -26.98 3.58 -9.74
C PRO A 291 -26.74 4.72 -10.73
N ARG A 292 -25.70 5.52 -10.50
CA ARG A 292 -25.26 6.62 -11.36
C ARG A 292 -23.79 6.48 -11.65
N GLU A 293 -23.35 7.02 -12.77
CA GLU A 293 -21.92 7.09 -13.12
C GLU A 293 -21.19 8.02 -12.16
N LEU A 294 -20.06 7.57 -11.68
CA LEU A 294 -19.14 8.36 -10.85
C LEU A 294 -17.69 7.90 -11.04
N SER A 295 -16.75 8.80 -10.81
CA SER A 295 -15.32 8.57 -10.83
C SER A 295 -14.67 8.88 -9.47
N HIS A 296 -15.40 9.57 -8.58
CA HIS A 296 -14.99 9.91 -7.23
C HIS A 296 -16.07 9.53 -6.22
N LEU A 297 -15.63 9.09 -5.04
CA LEU A 297 -16.50 8.73 -3.93
C LEU A 297 -16.03 9.50 -2.69
N ARG A 298 -16.99 10.03 -1.92
CA ARG A 298 -16.76 10.57 -0.59
C ARG A 298 -17.55 9.76 0.42
N LEU A 299 -16.83 9.26 1.42
CA LEU A 299 -17.40 8.65 2.62
C LEU A 299 -17.41 9.70 3.73
N ASP A 300 -18.56 9.97 4.30
CA ASP A 300 -18.72 10.71 5.53
C ASP A 300 -19.12 9.77 6.65
N ILE A 301 -18.45 9.86 7.82
CA ILE A 301 -18.76 9.09 9.03
C ILE A 301 -19.18 10.06 10.14
N TYR A 302 -20.09 9.63 11.02
CA TYR A 302 -20.68 10.52 12.02
C TYR A 302 -20.63 9.92 13.43
N PRO A 303 -20.09 10.69 14.44
CA PRO A 303 -19.31 11.92 14.25
C PRO A 303 -17.87 11.63 13.79
N ASP A 304 -17.28 10.55 14.31
CA ASP A 304 -15.90 10.10 14.16
C ASP A 304 -15.84 8.59 14.34
N GLY A 305 -14.64 8.03 14.32
CA GLY A 305 -14.39 6.63 14.67
C GLY A 305 -13.53 5.90 13.66
N GLY A 306 -13.68 4.58 13.63
CA GLY A 306 -12.89 3.73 12.79
C GLY A 306 -13.73 2.79 11.93
N MET A 307 -13.20 2.48 10.75
CA MET A 307 -13.76 1.53 9.79
C MET A 307 -12.67 0.63 9.23
N ALA A 308 -12.95 -0.65 9.14
CA ALA A 308 -12.04 -1.66 8.62
C ALA A 308 -11.86 -1.56 7.11
N ARG A 309 -12.98 -1.53 6.36
CA ARG A 309 -12.98 -1.52 4.88
C ARG A 309 -14.18 -0.74 4.33
N LEU A 310 -13.95 -0.23 3.12
CA LEU A 310 -14.98 0.26 2.22
C LEU A 310 -14.84 -0.47 0.89
N ARG A 311 -15.95 -0.95 0.32
CA ARG A 311 -16.01 -1.57 -1.00
C ARG A 311 -17.17 -0.94 -1.79
N LEU A 312 -16.94 -0.79 -3.09
CA LEU A 312 -17.94 -0.24 -4.00
C LEU A 312 -18.05 -1.13 -5.25
N TYR A 313 -18.90 -2.13 -5.17
CA TYR A 313 -19.05 -3.10 -6.27
C TYR A 313 -19.93 -2.57 -7.38
N GLY A 314 -19.43 -2.72 -8.61
CA GLY A 314 -20.12 -2.25 -9.81
C GLY A 314 -19.40 -2.64 -11.10
N GLY A 315 -19.62 -1.88 -12.15
CA GLY A 315 -18.95 -2.04 -13.45
C GLY A 315 -18.39 -0.71 -13.94
N LEU A 316 -17.30 -0.76 -14.69
CA LEU A 316 -16.78 0.41 -15.41
C LEU A 316 -17.72 0.77 -16.55
N THR A 317 -17.88 2.07 -16.83
CA THR A 317 -18.44 2.57 -18.08
C THR A 317 -17.48 2.27 -19.25
N GLU A 318 -17.96 2.45 -20.49
CA GLU A 318 -17.07 2.34 -21.66
C GLU A 318 -15.89 3.32 -21.57
N ARG A 319 -16.16 4.55 -21.14
CA ARG A 319 -15.14 5.57 -20.91
C ARG A 319 -14.15 5.13 -19.83
N GLY A 320 -14.65 4.71 -18.67
CA GLY A 320 -13.79 4.23 -17.56
C GLY A 320 -12.91 3.05 -17.97
N ARG A 321 -13.43 2.14 -18.79
CA ARG A 321 -12.71 0.99 -19.32
C ARG A 321 -11.61 1.41 -20.31
N SER A 322 -11.90 2.39 -21.16
CA SER A 322 -10.92 2.96 -22.10
C SER A 322 -9.78 3.64 -21.36
N GLU A 323 -10.09 4.56 -20.46
CA GLU A 323 -9.11 5.29 -19.63
C GLU A 323 -8.25 4.35 -18.78
N PHE A 324 -8.86 3.29 -18.24
CA PHE A 324 -8.14 2.27 -17.49
C PHE A 324 -7.11 1.53 -18.36
N THR A 325 -7.53 1.13 -19.56
CA THR A 325 -6.67 0.44 -20.53
C THR A 325 -5.52 1.34 -21.02
N GLU A 326 -5.82 2.62 -21.26
CA GLU A 326 -4.82 3.62 -21.66
C GLU A 326 -3.77 3.85 -20.58
N ARG A 327 -4.18 3.97 -19.31
CA ARG A 327 -3.23 4.07 -18.18
C ARG A 327 -2.29 2.88 -18.10
N PHE A 328 -2.81 1.69 -18.31
CA PHE A 328 -1.98 0.47 -18.32
C PHE A 328 -0.97 0.49 -19.47
N ARG A 329 -1.41 0.82 -20.69
CA ARG A 329 -0.53 0.91 -21.87
C ARG A 329 0.55 1.97 -21.71
N ALA A 330 0.17 3.15 -21.24
CA ALA A 330 1.12 4.24 -20.97
C ALA A 330 2.20 3.83 -19.97
N ALA A 331 1.80 3.11 -18.91
CA ALA A 331 2.74 2.64 -17.89
C ALA A 331 3.61 1.44 -18.33
N GLN A 332 3.29 0.77 -19.44
CA GLN A 332 4.17 -0.24 -20.03
C GLN A 332 5.29 0.38 -20.89
N SER A 333 5.04 1.54 -21.48
CA SER A 333 5.91 2.20 -22.45
C SER A 333 6.88 3.21 -21.84
N GLY A 334 6.61 3.66 -20.62
CA GLY A 334 7.46 4.59 -19.85
C GLY A 334 8.62 3.85 -19.20
#